data_2d4d333a99387e07acf7d34a617cf708
#
_entry.id   2d4d333a99387e07acf7d34a617cf708
#
_cell.length_a   1.000
_cell.length_b   1.000
_cell.length_c   1.000
_cell.angle_alpha   90.00
_cell.angle_beta   90.00
_cell.angle_gamma   90.00
#
_symmetry.space_group_name_H-M   'P 1'
#
loop_
_entity.id
_entity.type
_entity.pdbx_description
1 polymer ?
#
loop_
_entity_poly.entity_id
_entity_poly.type
_entity_poly.pdbx_seq_one_letter_code
_entity_poly.pdbx_strand_id
1 'polypeptide(L)'
;MELAFREPSKRITKKNKTSQTGEALNTVINWKNTTNNAYDGEKLHILYLDEAGKWEKPTDIRDAWRIQRTCLIVGRKIVGKALVGSTVNPMSKGGKEYKSLWEDSNPMERNKNGRTKTGLYRLFISAEESLEGFFDLYGNPVVNDPDTAVEGIDGEDITIGARTYLKNERSSLKDNASEMNEVIRQFPFTADEAFRDSIEGSVFNIGKIYEQIEYNEELFPNPVVTGNFVWKGGVKDTEVVFTPDPVGRFNISWMPPAEFRNKKQLVRGKRVAPNSEIGCGGVDSYDLDATVDGRGSKGALHLYNKFHMEYPCNMFVLEYASRPPLAKIFYEDVLMAAVFYGYPILIENNKYGIARYFESRGYDGYLMDRPQHLFKKWYSKSKS
;
A
#
# COMPACT_ATOMS: atom_id res chain seq x y z
N MET A 1 8.50 2.57 37.10
CA MET A 1 9.39 3.70 37.45
C MET A 1 8.70 4.98 36.99
N GLU A 2 8.84 6.06 37.74
CA GLU A 2 8.14 7.33 37.50
C GLU A 2 9.12 8.47 37.64
N LEU A 3 9.10 9.42 36.72
CA LEU A 3 9.84 10.69 36.82
C LEU A 3 8.84 11.82 36.98
N ALA A 4 8.87 12.48 38.11
CA ALA A 4 7.94 13.57 38.44
C ALA A 4 8.67 14.89 38.53
N PHE A 5 8.25 15.87 37.73
CA PHE A 5 8.76 17.24 37.75
C PHE A 5 7.90 18.08 38.71
N ARG A 6 8.45 18.33 39.88
CA ARG A 6 7.78 19.10 40.91
C ARG A 6 8.66 20.27 41.30
N GLU A 7 8.07 21.42 41.55
CA GLU A 7 8.78 22.55 42.16
C GLU A 7 9.13 22.19 43.60
N PRO A 8 10.38 22.51 44.07
CA PRO A 8 10.71 22.32 45.47
C PRO A 8 9.74 23.12 46.34
N SER A 9 8.87 22.44 47.09
CA SER A 9 7.89 23.10 47.95
C SER A 9 8.61 23.86 49.07
N LYS A 10 8.40 25.18 49.16
CA LYS A 10 8.72 25.94 50.34
C LYS A 10 7.72 25.60 51.44
N ARG A 11 8.19 24.86 52.46
CA ARG A 11 7.38 24.51 53.62
C ARG A 11 7.25 25.73 54.51
N ILE A 12 6.15 26.41 54.46
CA ILE A 12 5.83 27.53 55.37
C ILE A 12 4.95 26.97 56.51
N THR A 13 5.53 26.86 57.70
CA THR A 13 4.81 26.47 58.91
C THR A 13 4.38 27.71 59.65
N LYS A 14 3.11 28.09 59.52
CA LYS A 14 2.51 29.12 60.41
C LYS A 14 1.45 28.45 61.28
N LYS A 15 1.70 28.45 62.58
CA LYS A 15 0.72 27.96 63.61
C LYS A 15 0.06 26.64 63.28
N ASN A 16 0.80 25.55 63.21
CA ASN A 16 0.34 24.18 63.00
C ASN A 16 -0.43 23.90 61.66
N LYS A 17 -0.39 24.80 60.71
CA LYS A 17 -0.84 24.53 59.32
C LYS A 17 0.33 24.61 58.37
N THR A 18 0.55 23.49 57.71
CA THR A 18 1.55 23.41 56.62
C THR A 18 0.80 23.72 55.32
N SER A 19 1.06 24.82 54.64
CA SER A 19 0.59 25.06 53.29
C SER A 19 1.71 24.80 52.31
N GLN A 20 1.43 24.05 51.28
CA GLN A 20 2.33 23.80 50.17
C GLN A 20 1.93 24.75 49.04
N THR A 21 2.74 25.75 48.77
CA THR A 21 2.52 26.64 47.62
C THR A 21 3.55 26.29 46.57
N GLY A 22 3.10 25.78 45.45
CA GLY A 22 3.92 25.55 44.28
C GLY A 22 3.02 25.74 43.04
N GLU A 23 3.50 26.54 42.10
CA GLU A 23 2.83 26.76 40.79
C GLU A 23 3.27 25.73 39.73
N ALA A 24 3.97 24.66 40.12
CA ALA A 24 4.44 23.66 39.21
C ALA A 24 3.31 22.86 38.56
N LEU A 25 3.44 22.56 37.30
CA LEU A 25 2.45 21.77 36.51
C LEU A 25 2.35 20.31 36.99
N ASN A 26 3.22 19.85 37.88
CA ASN A 26 3.28 18.47 38.40
C ASN A 26 3.30 17.43 37.28
N THR A 27 4.07 17.70 36.20
CA THR A 27 4.20 16.79 35.08
C THR A 27 4.83 15.47 35.55
N VAL A 28 4.22 14.37 35.18
CA VAL A 28 4.70 13.01 35.47
C VAL A 28 4.96 12.29 34.16
N ILE A 29 6.15 11.72 34.03
CA ILE A 29 6.50 10.79 32.96
C ILE A 29 6.67 9.42 33.61
N ASN A 30 5.93 8.43 33.14
CA ASN A 30 6.07 7.06 33.56
C ASN A 30 6.14 6.12 32.35
N TRP A 31 6.58 4.90 32.56
CA TRP A 31 6.61 3.87 31.55
C TRP A 31 6.15 2.53 32.11
N LYS A 32 5.56 1.73 31.27
CA LYS A 32 5.09 0.38 31.58
C LYS A 32 5.62 -0.60 30.55
N ASN A 33 5.72 -1.85 30.96
CA ASN A 33 6.01 -2.94 30.03
C ASN A 33 4.93 -3.00 28.94
N THR A 34 5.35 -3.38 27.74
CA THR A 34 4.49 -3.52 26.58
C THR A 34 3.48 -4.64 26.77
N THR A 35 2.24 -4.28 26.92
CA THR A 35 1.08 -5.19 27.00
C THR A 35 -0.13 -4.55 26.34
N ASN A 36 -1.10 -5.37 25.91
CA ASN A 36 -2.32 -4.83 25.30
C ASN A 36 -3.09 -3.88 26.23
N ASN A 37 -3.03 -4.11 27.53
CA ASN A 37 -3.77 -3.36 28.57
C ASN A 37 -2.93 -2.32 29.32
N ALA A 38 -1.71 -2.01 28.85
CA ALA A 38 -0.92 -0.97 29.46
C ALA A 38 -1.71 0.36 29.49
N TYR A 39 -1.69 1.04 30.66
CA TYR A 39 -2.43 2.27 30.92
C TYR A 39 -3.97 2.19 30.83
N ASP A 40 -4.55 1.00 30.76
CA ASP A 40 -6.01 0.87 30.79
C ASP A 40 -6.61 1.52 32.04
N GLY A 41 -7.66 2.35 31.84
CA GLY A 41 -8.30 3.13 32.91
C GLY A 41 -7.59 4.42 33.31
N GLU A 42 -6.38 4.69 32.88
CA GLU A 42 -5.66 5.94 33.16
C GLU A 42 -6.09 7.07 32.19
N LYS A 43 -5.71 8.32 32.51
CA LYS A 43 -5.89 9.48 31.63
C LYS A 43 -4.53 10.08 31.32
N LEU A 44 -4.21 10.19 30.03
CA LEU A 44 -2.92 10.60 29.54
C LEU A 44 -3.06 11.81 28.64
N HIS A 45 -2.08 12.75 28.76
CA HIS A 45 -1.96 13.87 27.84
C HIS A 45 -1.10 13.48 26.62
N ILE A 46 -0.09 12.65 26.83
CA ILE A 46 0.75 12.11 25.77
C ILE A 46 0.91 10.61 26.01
N LEU A 47 0.75 9.83 24.96
CA LEU A 47 1.03 8.40 24.90
C LEU A 47 2.05 8.16 23.81
N TYR A 48 3.20 7.57 24.16
CA TYR A 48 4.19 7.12 23.20
C TYR A 48 4.26 5.60 23.20
N LEU A 49 4.08 5.01 22.03
CA LEU A 49 4.22 3.57 21.80
C LEU A 49 5.48 3.36 20.96
N ASP A 50 6.50 2.84 21.63
CA ASP A 50 7.80 2.63 21.04
C ASP A 50 7.90 1.25 20.39
N GLU A 51 8.59 1.19 19.25
CA GLU A 51 8.88 -0.03 18.50
C GLU A 51 7.63 -0.90 18.22
N ALA A 52 6.49 -0.23 17.96
CA ALA A 52 5.19 -0.91 17.84
C ALA A 52 5.10 -1.90 16.68
N GLY A 53 5.91 -1.74 15.63
CA GLY A 53 6.03 -2.68 14.52
C GLY A 53 6.86 -3.94 14.84
N LYS A 54 7.47 -3.98 16.03
CA LYS A 54 8.26 -5.11 16.54
C LYS A 54 7.55 -5.89 17.63
N TRP A 55 6.33 -5.52 17.99
CA TRP A 55 5.59 -6.24 19.04
C TRP A 55 5.13 -7.60 18.54
N GLU A 56 5.54 -8.65 19.27
CA GLU A 56 5.19 -10.02 18.97
C GLU A 56 4.10 -10.53 19.94
N LYS A 57 3.32 -11.51 19.48
CA LYS A 57 2.30 -12.15 20.32
C LYS A 57 2.90 -12.65 21.65
N PRO A 58 2.18 -12.52 22.77
CA PRO A 58 0.73 -12.25 22.84
C PRO A 58 0.33 -10.76 22.72
N THR A 59 1.28 -9.82 22.58
CA THR A 59 0.97 -8.41 22.43
C THR A 59 0.67 -8.10 20.97
N ASP A 60 -0.45 -7.42 20.74
CA ASP A 60 -0.94 -7.03 19.41
C ASP A 60 -1.17 -5.53 19.38
N ILE A 61 -0.49 -4.82 18.48
CA ILE A 61 -0.58 -3.36 18.39
C ILE A 61 -2.01 -2.86 18.09
N ARG A 62 -2.80 -3.59 17.34
CA ARG A 62 -4.18 -3.18 17.03
C ARG A 62 -5.08 -3.30 18.26
N ASP A 63 -4.93 -4.39 19.01
CA ASP A 63 -5.65 -4.58 20.26
C ASP A 63 -5.19 -3.59 21.32
N ALA A 64 -3.89 -3.39 21.48
CA ALA A 64 -3.32 -2.40 22.37
C ALA A 64 -3.82 -0.98 22.03
N TRP A 65 -3.79 -0.58 20.77
CA TRP A 65 -4.27 0.73 20.34
C TRP A 65 -5.77 0.91 20.61
N ARG A 66 -6.58 -0.12 20.36
CA ARG A 66 -8.02 -0.08 20.64
C ARG A 66 -8.33 0.24 22.11
N ILE A 67 -7.54 -0.29 23.03
CA ILE A 67 -7.68 -0.07 24.47
C ILE A 67 -7.05 1.28 24.86
N GLN A 68 -5.78 1.47 24.55
CA GLN A 68 -4.99 2.59 25.06
C GLN A 68 -5.42 3.96 24.53
N ARG A 69 -5.98 4.02 23.30
CA ARG A 69 -6.56 5.28 22.80
C ARG A 69 -7.66 5.86 23.68
N THR A 70 -8.32 5.03 24.51
CA THR A 70 -9.35 5.49 25.44
C THR A 70 -8.79 6.32 26.58
N CYS A 71 -7.50 6.12 26.90
CA CYS A 71 -6.77 6.89 27.90
C CYS A 71 -6.59 8.38 27.48
N LEU A 72 -6.67 8.67 26.16
CA LEU A 72 -6.53 10.01 25.61
C LEU A 72 -7.85 10.80 25.56
N ILE A 73 -8.95 10.19 26.05
CA ILE A 73 -10.29 10.75 25.91
C ILE A 73 -10.88 11.01 27.31
N VAL A 74 -11.45 12.20 27.51
CA VAL A 74 -12.22 12.54 28.70
C VAL A 74 -13.63 12.95 28.27
N GLY A 75 -14.62 12.14 28.62
CA GLY A 75 -15.99 12.31 28.15
C GLY A 75 -16.08 12.22 26.63
N ARG A 76 -16.44 13.34 25.97
CA ARG A 76 -16.53 13.43 24.50
C ARG A 76 -15.33 14.10 23.84
N LYS A 77 -14.33 14.54 24.61
CA LYS A 77 -13.19 15.30 24.13
C LYS A 77 -11.95 14.43 24.10
N ILE A 78 -11.18 14.50 23.01
CA ILE A 78 -9.82 13.99 22.96
C ILE A 78 -8.94 15.08 23.59
N VAL A 79 -8.32 14.75 24.70
CA VAL A 79 -7.44 15.64 25.46
C VAL A 79 -5.98 15.31 25.29
N GLY A 80 -5.67 14.04 25.02
CA GLY A 80 -4.32 13.56 24.83
C GLY A 80 -3.95 13.36 23.36
N LYS A 81 -2.66 13.19 23.12
CA LYS A 81 -2.06 12.89 21.82
C LYS A 81 -1.29 11.57 21.90
N ALA A 82 -1.21 10.86 20.79
CA ALA A 82 -0.38 9.67 20.69
C ALA A 82 0.67 9.82 19.60
N LEU A 83 1.83 9.26 19.87
CA LEU A 83 2.89 9.01 18.92
C LEU A 83 3.17 7.51 18.92
N VAL A 84 3.19 6.90 17.74
CA VAL A 84 3.50 5.49 17.53
C VAL A 84 4.69 5.45 16.58
N GLY A 85 5.86 5.09 17.11
CA GLY A 85 7.10 5.04 16.36
C GLY A 85 7.61 3.62 16.20
N SER A 86 8.13 3.27 15.03
CA SER A 86 8.78 1.97 14.81
C SER A 86 9.47 1.86 13.48
N THR A 87 10.49 1.01 13.42
CA THR A 87 10.83 0.23 12.22
C THR A 87 9.94 -1.02 12.18
N VAL A 88 9.94 -1.78 11.08
CA VAL A 88 8.98 -2.87 10.87
C VAL A 88 9.68 -4.24 10.93
N ASN A 89 9.13 -5.15 11.73
CA ASN A 89 9.52 -6.56 11.72
C ASN A 89 8.92 -7.31 10.52
N PRO A 90 9.43 -8.52 10.18
CA PRO A 90 8.78 -9.43 9.24
C PRO A 90 7.29 -9.59 9.52
N MET A 91 6.49 -9.79 8.49
CA MET A 91 5.03 -9.89 8.61
C MET A 91 4.58 -10.97 9.60
N SER A 92 5.34 -12.08 9.72
CA SER A 92 5.09 -13.16 10.67
C SER A 92 5.41 -12.80 12.13
N LYS A 93 6.18 -11.72 12.37
CA LYS A 93 6.68 -11.30 13.70
C LYS A 93 6.16 -9.89 14.08
N GLY A 94 4.86 -9.66 13.97
CA GLY A 94 4.23 -8.39 14.34
C GLY A 94 4.09 -7.36 13.23
N GLY A 95 4.88 -7.44 12.16
CA GLY A 95 4.85 -6.48 11.03
C GLY A 95 3.47 -6.39 10.35
N LYS A 96 2.75 -7.51 10.24
CA LYS A 96 1.42 -7.56 9.64
C LYS A 96 0.39 -6.69 10.36
N GLU A 97 0.36 -6.75 11.67
CA GLU A 97 -0.60 -6.00 12.48
C GLU A 97 -0.26 -4.50 12.46
N TYR A 98 1.03 -4.17 12.48
CA TYR A 98 1.50 -2.80 12.32
C TYR A 98 1.20 -2.24 10.93
N LYS A 99 1.44 -3.02 9.85
CA LYS A 99 1.04 -2.64 8.48
C LYS A 99 -0.44 -2.33 8.40
N SER A 100 -1.28 -3.18 8.97
CA SER A 100 -2.73 -2.98 9.00
C SER A 100 -3.13 -1.69 9.75
N LEU A 101 -2.47 -1.38 10.88
CA LEU A 101 -2.66 -0.11 11.60
C LEU A 101 -2.22 1.09 10.75
N TRP A 102 -1.09 0.97 10.05
CA TRP A 102 -0.54 1.97 9.15
C TRP A 102 -1.49 2.27 7.98
N GLU A 103 -2.00 1.25 7.31
CA GLU A 103 -2.94 1.39 6.19
C GLU A 103 -4.23 2.07 6.62
N ASP A 104 -4.81 1.67 7.76
CA ASP A 104 -6.02 2.27 8.34
C ASP A 104 -5.78 3.70 8.87
N SER A 105 -4.54 4.16 8.94
CA SER A 105 -4.14 5.51 9.37
C SER A 105 -3.88 6.46 8.18
N ASN A 106 -4.33 6.11 6.98
CA ASN A 106 -4.12 6.92 5.77
C ASN A 106 -4.81 8.29 5.87
N PRO A 107 -4.07 9.41 5.84
CA PRO A 107 -4.65 10.75 5.93
C PRO A 107 -5.54 11.13 4.74
N MET A 108 -5.47 10.40 3.62
CA MET A 108 -6.34 10.60 2.46
C MET A 108 -7.70 9.92 2.62
N GLU A 109 -7.81 8.94 3.55
CA GLU A 109 -9.04 8.19 3.84
C GLU A 109 -9.70 8.66 5.14
N ARG A 110 -10.31 9.84 5.11
CA ARG A 110 -10.95 10.42 6.30
C ARG A 110 -12.47 10.25 6.25
N ASN A 111 -13.05 9.99 7.42
CA ASN A 111 -14.49 10.00 7.58
C ASN A 111 -15.07 11.42 7.56
N LYS A 112 -16.40 11.56 7.64
CA LYS A 112 -17.10 12.86 7.66
C LYS A 112 -16.64 13.82 8.78
N ASN A 113 -16.00 13.29 9.83
CA ASN A 113 -15.44 14.07 10.94
C ASN A 113 -13.95 14.40 10.76
N GLY A 114 -13.38 14.16 9.58
CA GLY A 114 -11.98 14.43 9.26
C GLY A 114 -10.98 13.45 9.87
N ARG A 115 -11.43 12.31 10.39
CA ARG A 115 -10.57 11.31 11.06
C ARG A 115 -10.35 10.08 10.19
N THR A 116 -9.15 9.52 10.28
CA THR A 116 -8.84 8.18 9.76
C THR A 116 -9.59 7.10 10.56
N LYS A 117 -9.58 5.86 10.09
CA LYS A 117 -10.22 4.73 10.81
C LYS A 117 -9.65 4.49 12.20
N THR A 118 -8.35 4.71 12.38
CA THR A 118 -7.65 4.54 13.67
C THR A 118 -7.67 5.79 14.54
N GLY A 119 -7.82 6.97 13.93
CA GLY A 119 -7.61 8.28 14.56
C GLY A 119 -6.14 8.71 14.58
N LEU A 120 -5.20 7.86 14.14
CA LEU A 120 -3.80 8.18 13.87
C LEU A 120 -3.63 8.67 12.43
N TYR A 121 -2.52 9.34 12.16
CA TYR A 121 -2.13 9.80 10.83
C TYR A 121 -0.75 9.26 10.53
N ARG A 122 -0.62 8.43 9.49
CA ARG A 122 0.67 7.86 9.10
C ARG A 122 1.63 8.92 8.58
N LEU A 123 2.87 8.81 9.01
CA LEU A 123 4.02 9.59 8.52
C LEU A 123 5.15 8.61 8.27
N PHE A 124 5.72 8.63 7.08
CA PHE A 124 6.92 7.88 6.74
C PHE A 124 8.10 8.86 6.67
N ILE A 125 9.21 8.48 7.29
CA ILE A 125 10.50 9.17 7.19
C ILE A 125 11.45 8.15 6.58
N SER A 126 12.05 8.49 5.45
CA SER A 126 12.97 7.59 4.75
C SER A 126 14.27 7.43 5.53
N ALA A 127 14.93 6.29 5.38
CA ALA A 127 16.21 6.04 6.04
C ALA A 127 17.28 7.07 5.61
N GLU A 128 17.23 7.52 4.37
CA GLU A 128 18.18 8.52 3.85
C GLU A 128 18.01 9.91 4.47
N GLU A 129 16.81 10.21 5.04
CA GLU A 129 16.52 11.46 5.75
C GLU A 129 16.77 11.35 7.26
N SER A 130 16.99 10.15 7.79
CA SER A 130 17.09 9.89 9.22
C SER A 130 18.34 9.10 9.63
N LEU A 131 19.26 8.85 8.69
CA LEU A 131 20.47 8.08 8.95
C LEU A 131 21.43 8.84 9.86
N GLU A 132 21.77 8.22 10.99
CA GLU A 132 22.74 8.76 11.93
C GLU A 132 24.12 8.93 11.26
N GLY A 133 24.84 10.02 11.59
CA GLY A 133 26.11 10.37 10.96
C GLY A 133 25.99 11.14 9.64
N PHE A 134 24.77 11.39 9.14
CA PHE A 134 24.52 12.14 7.90
C PHE A 134 23.72 13.42 8.13
N PHE A 135 23.98 14.11 9.22
CA PHE A 135 23.39 15.42 9.53
C PHE A 135 24.46 16.49 9.57
N ASP A 136 24.20 17.62 8.92
CA ASP A 136 25.06 18.80 9.00
C ASP A 136 25.02 19.42 10.41
N LEU A 137 25.88 20.42 10.64
CA LEU A 137 25.93 21.15 11.93
C LEU A 137 24.61 21.81 12.35
N TYR A 138 23.68 22.00 11.40
CA TYR A 138 22.37 22.60 11.66
C TYR A 138 21.27 21.53 11.85
N GLY A 139 21.63 20.25 11.77
CA GLY A 139 20.70 19.13 11.89
C GLY A 139 19.89 18.86 10.62
N ASN A 140 20.32 19.34 9.45
CA ASN A 140 19.70 18.99 8.18
C ASN A 140 20.30 17.67 7.65
N PRO A 141 19.50 16.74 7.09
CA PRO A 141 20.01 15.51 6.52
C PRO A 141 20.78 15.78 5.21
N VAL A 142 21.97 15.20 5.08
CA VAL A 142 22.78 15.20 3.87
C VAL A 142 22.41 13.95 3.04
N VAL A 143 21.33 14.05 2.27
CA VAL A 143 20.75 12.92 1.51
C VAL A 143 21.54 12.61 0.24
N ASN A 144 21.85 13.63 -0.56
CA ASN A 144 22.62 13.51 -1.81
C ASN A 144 24.09 13.81 -1.57
N ASP A 145 24.95 13.33 -2.47
CA ASP A 145 26.38 13.62 -2.40
C ASP A 145 26.60 15.14 -2.48
N PRO A 146 27.29 15.73 -1.51
CA PRO A 146 27.55 17.17 -1.51
C PRO A 146 28.70 17.51 -2.49
N ASP A 147 28.62 18.66 -3.14
CA ASP A 147 29.69 19.15 -4.04
C ASP A 147 31.02 19.37 -3.34
N THR A 148 30.99 19.71 -2.07
CA THR A 148 32.14 19.86 -1.16
C THR A 148 31.81 19.19 0.16
N ALA A 149 32.84 18.69 0.86
CA ALA A 149 32.66 18.08 2.16
C ALA A 149 31.91 19.02 3.12
N VAL A 150 30.93 18.46 3.84
CA VAL A 150 30.08 19.16 4.80
C VAL A 150 30.43 18.67 6.20
N GLU A 151 30.71 19.59 7.13
CA GLU A 151 30.96 19.23 8.52
C GLU A 151 29.67 18.69 9.18
N GLY A 152 29.76 17.48 9.70
CA GLY A 152 28.67 16.80 10.38
C GLY A 152 28.49 17.28 11.83
N ILE A 153 27.32 17.03 12.39
CA ILE A 153 26.99 17.34 13.79
C ILE A 153 27.88 16.59 14.79
N ASP A 154 28.48 15.50 14.37
CA ASP A 154 29.45 14.70 15.12
C ASP A 154 30.88 15.17 14.96
N GLY A 155 31.15 16.21 14.15
CA GLY A 155 32.46 16.78 13.85
C GLY A 155 33.24 16.03 12.77
N GLU A 156 32.64 15.03 12.10
CA GLU A 156 33.25 14.34 10.97
C GLU A 156 32.80 14.97 9.65
N ASP A 157 33.66 14.93 8.63
CA ASP A 157 33.34 15.45 7.30
C ASP A 157 32.47 14.45 6.48
N ILE A 158 31.30 14.87 6.05
CA ILE A 158 30.40 14.10 5.17
C ILE A 158 30.81 14.40 3.73
N THR A 159 31.37 13.40 3.05
CA THR A 159 31.83 13.49 1.65
C THR A 159 30.90 12.79 0.66
N ILE A 160 30.04 11.87 1.13
CA ILE A 160 28.99 11.19 0.37
C ILE A 160 27.65 11.33 1.10
N GLY A 161 26.55 11.36 0.36
CA GLY A 161 25.23 11.45 0.95
C GLY A 161 24.69 10.11 1.49
N ALA A 162 23.74 10.18 2.42
CA ALA A 162 23.11 9.00 3.00
C ALA A 162 22.55 8.02 1.96
N ARG A 163 21.99 8.54 0.86
CA ARG A 163 21.47 7.73 -0.24
C ARG A 163 22.56 6.91 -0.93
N THR A 164 23.68 7.51 -1.25
CA THR A 164 24.82 6.82 -1.88
C THR A 164 25.41 5.80 -0.93
N TYR A 165 25.58 6.15 0.34
CA TYR A 165 26.04 5.23 1.37
C TYR A 165 25.15 3.97 1.45
N LEU A 166 23.83 4.14 1.62
CA LEU A 166 22.90 3.02 1.72
C LEU A 166 22.80 2.19 0.43
N LYS A 167 22.94 2.82 -0.75
CA LYS A 167 23.02 2.08 -2.02
C LYS A 167 24.29 1.23 -2.11
N ASN A 168 25.42 1.71 -1.62
CA ASN A 168 26.67 0.94 -1.57
C ASN A 168 26.54 -0.24 -0.62
N GLU A 169 25.96 -0.04 0.58
CA GLU A 169 25.65 -1.13 1.53
C GLU A 169 24.78 -2.21 0.89
N ARG A 170 23.66 -1.82 0.25
CA ARG A 170 22.79 -2.75 -0.48
C ARG A 170 23.54 -3.49 -1.59
N SER A 171 24.41 -2.80 -2.31
CA SER A 171 25.21 -3.39 -3.41
C SER A 171 26.22 -4.41 -2.93
N SER A 172 26.75 -4.27 -1.72
CA SER A 172 27.67 -5.24 -1.13
C SER A 172 27.01 -6.57 -0.78
N LEU A 173 25.68 -6.58 -0.66
CA LEU A 173 24.88 -7.76 -0.27
C LEU A 173 24.19 -8.45 -1.46
N LYS A 174 24.54 -8.12 -2.70
CA LYS A 174 23.89 -8.68 -3.92
C LYS A 174 23.86 -10.21 -3.97
N ASP A 175 24.86 -10.87 -3.40
CA ASP A 175 24.95 -12.33 -3.39
C ASP A 175 24.13 -12.99 -2.26
N ASN A 176 23.62 -12.19 -1.31
CA ASN A 176 22.81 -12.68 -0.19
C ASN A 176 21.44 -11.96 -0.15
N ALA A 177 20.52 -12.48 -0.93
CA ALA A 177 19.17 -11.88 -1.07
C ALA A 177 18.39 -11.77 0.25
N SER A 178 18.60 -12.68 1.21
CA SER A 178 17.93 -12.64 2.51
C SER A 178 18.44 -11.49 3.37
N GLU A 179 19.75 -11.32 3.45
CA GLU A 179 20.40 -10.24 4.20
C GLU A 179 20.11 -8.88 3.56
N MET A 180 20.19 -8.79 2.22
CA MET A 180 19.82 -7.61 1.47
C MET A 180 18.38 -7.17 1.75
N ASN A 181 17.43 -8.11 1.73
CA ASN A 181 16.02 -7.82 2.02
C ASN A 181 15.82 -7.32 3.47
N GLU A 182 16.59 -7.84 4.42
CA GLU A 182 16.59 -7.37 5.81
C GLU A 182 17.12 -5.93 5.91
N VAL A 183 18.25 -5.63 5.27
CA VAL A 183 18.82 -4.28 5.25
C VAL A 183 17.89 -3.28 4.59
N ILE A 184 17.23 -3.62 3.48
CA ILE A 184 16.25 -2.76 2.82
C ILE A 184 15.07 -2.48 3.76
N ARG A 185 14.59 -3.46 4.51
CA ARG A 185 13.48 -3.29 5.46
C ARG A 185 13.88 -2.43 6.67
N GLN A 186 15.11 -2.56 7.15
CA GLN A 186 15.63 -1.78 8.29
C GLN A 186 15.96 -0.34 7.89
N PHE A 187 16.44 -0.13 6.67
CA PHE A 187 16.81 1.18 6.11
C PHE A 187 16.04 1.45 4.81
N PRO A 188 14.71 1.62 4.90
CA PRO A 188 13.86 1.75 3.74
C PRO A 188 13.93 3.16 3.13
N PHE A 189 13.90 3.24 1.79
CA PHE A 189 13.72 4.51 1.08
C PHE A 189 12.23 4.83 0.90
N THR A 190 11.37 3.81 0.90
CA THR A 190 9.93 3.95 0.75
C THR A 190 9.17 3.17 1.83
N ALA A 191 7.91 3.53 2.07
CA ALA A 191 7.06 2.79 2.99
C ALA A 191 6.86 1.33 2.54
N ASP A 192 6.80 1.08 1.23
CA ASP A 192 6.66 -0.29 0.69
C ASP A 192 7.89 -1.14 0.98
N GLU A 193 9.08 -0.55 0.94
CA GLU A 193 10.31 -1.23 1.37
C GLU A 193 10.28 -1.59 2.86
N ALA A 194 9.78 -0.69 3.72
CA ALA A 194 9.65 -0.95 5.15
C ALA A 194 8.73 -2.14 5.45
N PHE A 195 7.70 -2.35 4.61
CA PHE A 195 6.73 -3.44 4.77
C PHE A 195 7.02 -4.65 3.87
N ARG A 196 8.25 -4.80 3.38
CA ARG A 196 8.67 -6.00 2.64
C ARG A 196 8.49 -7.26 3.47
N ASP A 197 8.01 -8.33 2.85
CA ASP A 197 7.88 -9.63 3.51
C ASP A 197 9.24 -10.35 3.57
N SER A 198 9.36 -11.33 4.45
CA SER A 198 10.55 -12.17 4.49
C SER A 198 10.60 -13.07 3.26
N ILE A 199 11.82 -13.33 2.74
CA ILE A 199 12.03 -14.24 1.62
C ILE A 199 11.73 -15.69 2.03
N GLU A 200 11.88 -16.00 3.31
CA GLU A 200 11.63 -17.32 3.87
C GLU A 200 10.12 -17.65 3.90
N GLY A 201 9.77 -18.77 3.31
CA GLY A 201 8.40 -19.30 3.31
C GLY A 201 7.52 -18.86 2.12
N SER A 202 8.01 -18.06 1.20
CA SER A 202 7.28 -17.74 -0.04
C SER A 202 7.50 -18.82 -1.10
N VAL A 203 6.41 -19.17 -1.81
CA VAL A 203 6.47 -20.05 -3.02
C VAL A 203 7.16 -19.32 -4.17
N PHE A 204 7.15 -17.98 -4.16
CA PHE A 204 7.77 -17.14 -5.17
C PHE A 204 9.15 -16.67 -4.72
N ASN A 205 10.05 -16.48 -5.67
CA ASN A 205 11.36 -15.86 -5.40
C ASN A 205 11.17 -14.35 -5.20
N ILE A 206 10.93 -13.96 -3.96
CA ILE A 206 10.68 -12.57 -3.55
C ILE A 206 11.84 -11.64 -3.92
N GLY A 207 13.10 -12.11 -3.80
CA GLY A 207 14.28 -11.34 -4.20
C GLY A 207 14.21 -10.92 -5.67
N LYS A 208 13.95 -11.89 -6.59
CA LYS A 208 13.79 -11.58 -8.02
C LYS A 208 12.60 -10.68 -8.35
N ILE A 209 11.54 -10.76 -7.55
CA ILE A 209 10.38 -9.84 -7.72
C ILE A 209 10.81 -8.41 -7.39
N TYR A 210 11.54 -8.21 -6.30
CA TYR A 210 12.02 -6.87 -5.94
C TYR A 210 13.07 -6.34 -6.93
N GLU A 211 14.01 -7.17 -7.38
CA GLU A 211 14.96 -6.80 -8.45
C GLU A 211 14.22 -6.34 -9.72
N GLN A 212 13.13 -7.02 -10.09
CA GLN A 212 12.32 -6.64 -11.25
C GLN A 212 11.55 -5.34 -11.03
N ILE A 213 11.06 -5.09 -9.82
CA ILE A 213 10.38 -3.84 -9.46
C ILE A 213 11.38 -2.67 -9.58
N GLU A 214 12.56 -2.80 -8.98
CA GLU A 214 13.61 -1.78 -9.03
C GLU A 214 14.05 -1.51 -10.47
N TYR A 215 14.28 -2.56 -11.27
CA TYR A 215 14.60 -2.43 -12.70
C TYR A 215 13.50 -1.68 -13.48
N ASN A 216 12.23 -1.98 -13.19
CA ASN A 216 11.12 -1.29 -13.84
C ASN A 216 11.06 0.21 -13.46
N GLU A 217 11.31 0.54 -12.20
CA GLU A 217 11.32 1.93 -11.72
C GLU A 217 12.46 2.75 -12.33
N GLU A 218 13.65 2.15 -12.53
CA GLU A 218 14.78 2.81 -13.19
C GLU A 218 14.52 3.06 -14.68
N LEU A 219 13.95 2.08 -15.39
CA LEU A 219 13.69 2.22 -16.84
C LEU A 219 12.49 3.08 -17.17
N PHE A 220 11.52 3.16 -16.28
CA PHE A 220 10.24 3.82 -16.52
C PHE A 220 9.90 4.80 -15.38
N PRO A 221 10.57 5.95 -15.28
CA PRO A 221 10.44 6.88 -14.15
C PRO A 221 9.05 7.47 -13.93
N ASN A 222 8.10 7.31 -14.89
CA ASN A 222 6.68 7.67 -14.74
C ASN A 222 5.78 6.64 -15.42
N PRO A 223 5.81 5.38 -14.98
CA PRO A 223 5.23 4.30 -15.78
C PRO A 223 3.72 4.21 -15.69
N VAL A 224 3.11 4.70 -14.61
CA VAL A 224 1.71 4.38 -14.30
C VAL A 224 0.86 5.65 -14.21
N VAL A 225 -0.18 5.72 -15.04
CA VAL A 225 -1.21 6.75 -14.95
C VAL A 225 -2.49 6.14 -14.38
N THR A 226 -2.95 6.68 -13.25
CA THR A 226 -4.22 6.29 -12.64
C THR A 226 -5.38 7.05 -13.28
N GLY A 227 -6.51 6.37 -13.51
CA GLY A 227 -7.67 7.01 -14.13
C GLY A 227 -8.87 6.07 -14.28
N ASN A 228 -9.83 6.53 -15.09
CA ASN A 228 -11.03 5.78 -15.42
C ASN A 228 -11.30 5.75 -16.91
N PHE A 229 -11.87 4.65 -17.41
CA PHE A 229 -12.46 4.63 -18.74
C PHE A 229 -13.89 5.15 -18.69
N VAL A 230 -14.27 5.89 -19.71
CA VAL A 230 -15.63 6.39 -19.90
C VAL A 230 -16.04 6.28 -21.36
N TRP A 231 -17.32 6.03 -21.61
CA TRP A 231 -17.86 6.13 -22.97
C TRP A 231 -17.91 7.59 -23.41
N LYS A 232 -17.48 7.86 -24.64
CA LYS A 232 -17.48 9.20 -25.24
C LYS A 232 -18.89 9.80 -25.19
N GLY A 233 -18.97 10.98 -24.56
CA GLY A 233 -20.26 11.66 -24.36
C GLY A 233 -21.24 10.93 -23.45
N GLY A 234 -20.81 9.94 -22.67
CA GLY A 234 -21.67 9.13 -21.82
C GLY A 234 -22.56 8.11 -22.55
N VAL A 235 -22.41 7.99 -23.86
CA VAL A 235 -23.23 7.10 -24.70
C VAL A 235 -22.53 5.75 -24.85
N LYS A 236 -23.15 4.69 -24.34
CA LYS A 236 -22.64 3.32 -24.40
C LYS A 236 -22.42 2.83 -25.82
N ASP A 237 -21.43 1.93 -25.98
CA ASP A 237 -21.07 1.29 -27.26
C ASP A 237 -20.55 2.24 -28.34
N THR A 238 -20.12 3.44 -27.95
CA THR A 238 -19.41 4.42 -28.80
C THR A 238 -17.89 4.19 -28.74
N GLU A 239 -17.12 5.24 -28.62
CA GLU A 239 -15.68 5.18 -28.33
C GLU A 239 -15.45 5.25 -26.83
N VAL A 240 -14.44 4.56 -26.35
CA VAL A 240 -14.00 4.63 -24.95
C VAL A 240 -12.86 5.65 -24.86
N VAL A 241 -12.92 6.52 -23.87
CA VAL A 241 -11.89 7.52 -23.57
C VAL A 241 -11.32 7.22 -22.20
N PHE A 242 -10.00 7.27 -22.05
CA PHE A 242 -9.35 7.23 -20.74
C PHE A 242 -9.23 8.66 -20.20
N THR A 243 -9.67 8.83 -18.96
CA THR A 243 -9.61 10.11 -18.25
C THR A 243 -8.70 9.93 -17.03
N PRO A 244 -7.54 10.62 -16.97
CA PRO A 244 -6.68 10.61 -15.79
C PRO A 244 -7.45 11.12 -14.55
N ASP A 245 -7.30 10.40 -13.43
CA ASP A 245 -7.95 10.70 -12.16
C ASP A 245 -7.12 10.05 -11.04
N PRO A 246 -6.56 10.85 -10.10
CA PRO A 246 -5.74 10.31 -9.01
C PRO A 246 -6.45 9.29 -8.11
N VAL A 247 -7.79 9.30 -8.09
CA VAL A 247 -8.64 8.34 -7.37
C VAL A 247 -9.33 7.35 -8.30
N GLY A 248 -8.85 7.26 -9.54
CA GLY A 248 -9.34 6.32 -10.54
C GLY A 248 -9.15 4.86 -10.15
N ARG A 249 -9.84 3.97 -10.85
CA ARG A 249 -9.80 2.53 -10.56
C ARG A 249 -8.80 1.74 -11.39
N PHE A 250 -8.26 2.36 -12.45
CA PHE A 250 -7.31 1.73 -13.37
C PHE A 250 -5.92 2.33 -13.19
N ASN A 251 -4.92 1.47 -13.19
CA ASN A 251 -3.51 1.82 -13.29
C ASN A 251 -3.02 1.36 -14.67
N ILE A 252 -2.53 2.30 -15.49
CA ILE A 252 -2.10 2.04 -16.85
C ILE A 252 -0.63 2.42 -17.01
N SER A 253 0.21 1.46 -17.43
CA SER A 253 1.61 1.71 -17.79
C SER A 253 1.84 1.95 -19.27
N TRP A 254 0.88 1.53 -20.12
CA TRP A 254 0.96 1.74 -21.56
C TRP A 254 -0.44 1.81 -22.18
N MET A 255 -0.59 2.70 -23.14
CA MET A 255 -1.79 2.82 -23.97
C MET A 255 -1.49 2.46 -25.41
N PRO A 256 -2.34 1.67 -26.08
CA PRO A 256 -2.13 1.36 -27.49
C PRO A 256 -2.11 2.65 -28.34
N PRO A 257 -1.33 2.70 -29.45
CA PRO A 257 -1.41 3.76 -30.43
C PRO A 257 -2.83 4.01 -30.96
N ALA A 258 -3.10 5.19 -31.48
CA ALA A 258 -4.45 5.61 -31.86
C ALA A 258 -5.13 4.67 -32.87
N GLU A 259 -4.34 4.08 -33.78
CA GLU A 259 -4.81 3.11 -34.79
C GLU A 259 -5.31 1.78 -34.20
N PHE A 260 -4.92 1.43 -32.97
CA PHE A 260 -5.36 0.22 -32.29
C PHE A 260 -6.46 0.48 -31.27
N ARG A 261 -6.63 1.73 -30.83
CA ARG A 261 -7.66 2.06 -29.83
C ARG A 261 -9.05 2.01 -30.44
N ASN A 262 -10.02 1.46 -29.67
CA ASN A 262 -11.43 1.41 -30.07
C ASN A 262 -11.67 0.79 -31.45
N LYS A 263 -10.75 -0.02 -31.94
CA LYS A 263 -10.88 -0.69 -33.23
C LYS A 263 -12.07 -1.64 -33.16
N LYS A 264 -12.91 -1.62 -34.21
CA LYS A 264 -14.09 -2.48 -34.31
C LYS A 264 -13.85 -3.53 -35.37
N GLN A 265 -14.12 -4.78 -35.03
CA GLN A 265 -14.08 -5.90 -35.95
C GLN A 265 -15.34 -6.73 -35.83
N LEU A 266 -15.93 -7.10 -36.96
CA LEU A 266 -17.08 -7.98 -37.05
C LEU A 266 -16.70 -9.26 -37.79
N VAL A 267 -16.95 -10.39 -37.16
CA VAL A 267 -16.77 -11.70 -37.78
C VAL A 267 -18.14 -12.43 -37.74
N ARG A 268 -18.70 -12.74 -38.86
CA ARG A 268 -20.04 -13.37 -38.98
C ARG A 268 -21.11 -12.63 -38.18
N GLY A 269 -21.08 -11.30 -38.19
CA GLY A 269 -22.04 -10.46 -37.48
C GLY A 269 -21.78 -10.27 -35.97
N LYS A 270 -20.76 -10.92 -35.40
CA LYS A 270 -20.39 -10.76 -33.98
C LYS A 270 -19.18 -9.80 -33.83
N ARG A 271 -19.22 -8.95 -32.81
CA ARG A 271 -18.06 -8.13 -32.40
C ARG A 271 -17.00 -9.04 -31.81
N VAL A 272 -15.78 -8.99 -32.33
CA VAL A 272 -14.64 -9.75 -31.81
C VAL A 272 -13.51 -8.80 -31.43
N ALA A 273 -12.62 -9.24 -30.55
CA ALA A 273 -11.45 -8.49 -30.13
C ALA A 273 -10.45 -8.33 -31.29
N PRO A 274 -10.27 -7.12 -31.83
CA PRO A 274 -9.48 -6.92 -33.05
C PRO A 274 -7.98 -7.04 -32.84
N ASN A 275 -7.50 -6.82 -31.63
CA ASN A 275 -6.08 -6.80 -31.30
C ASN A 275 -5.65 -8.07 -30.51
N SER A 276 -6.28 -9.22 -30.82
CA SER A 276 -6.00 -10.49 -30.16
C SER A 276 -4.54 -10.95 -30.33
N GLU A 277 -3.87 -10.53 -31.40
CA GLU A 277 -2.45 -10.83 -31.62
C GLU A 277 -1.53 -10.00 -30.72
N ILE A 278 -1.97 -8.78 -30.35
CA ILE A 278 -1.16 -7.86 -29.54
C ILE A 278 -1.16 -8.26 -28.08
N GLY A 279 -2.37 -8.54 -27.55
CA GLY A 279 -2.48 -8.81 -26.12
C GLY A 279 -3.72 -9.60 -25.76
N CYS A 280 -3.87 -9.83 -24.45
CA CYS A 280 -5.02 -10.48 -23.85
C CYS A 280 -5.22 -9.98 -22.42
N GLY A 281 -6.36 -10.31 -21.80
CA GLY A 281 -6.63 -9.99 -20.40
C GLY A 281 -7.09 -11.18 -19.60
N GLY A 282 -6.85 -11.13 -18.28
CA GLY A 282 -7.38 -12.06 -17.29
C GLY A 282 -8.26 -11.33 -16.29
N VAL A 283 -9.40 -11.91 -15.96
CA VAL A 283 -10.40 -11.32 -15.03
C VAL A 283 -10.79 -12.31 -13.95
N ASP A 284 -10.64 -11.88 -12.69
CA ASP A 284 -11.32 -12.47 -11.54
C ASP A 284 -12.48 -11.56 -11.15
N SER A 285 -13.72 -12.07 -11.26
CA SER A 285 -14.94 -11.29 -11.07
C SER A 285 -15.68 -11.64 -9.78
N TYR A 286 -16.64 -10.81 -9.39
CA TYR A 286 -17.61 -11.10 -8.34
C TYR A 286 -19.04 -10.83 -8.82
N ASP A 287 -20.03 -11.58 -8.30
CA ASP A 287 -21.43 -11.48 -8.72
C ASP A 287 -22.33 -10.80 -7.67
N LEU A 288 -21.89 -10.74 -6.40
CA LEU A 288 -22.68 -10.18 -5.30
C LEU A 288 -22.27 -8.73 -5.02
N ASP A 289 -23.26 -7.85 -5.00
CA ASP A 289 -23.05 -6.42 -4.72
C ASP A 289 -22.68 -6.17 -3.25
N ALA A 290 -23.27 -6.92 -2.32
CA ALA A 290 -23.02 -6.81 -0.89
C ALA A 290 -22.55 -8.15 -0.29
N THR A 291 -21.73 -8.06 0.77
CA THR A 291 -21.33 -9.19 1.60
C THR A 291 -21.84 -8.99 3.01
N VAL A 292 -22.14 -10.09 3.70
CA VAL A 292 -22.75 -10.10 5.04
C VAL A 292 -21.89 -9.34 6.08
N ASP A 293 -20.57 -9.35 5.90
CA ASP A 293 -19.58 -8.74 6.80
C ASP A 293 -18.92 -7.48 6.23
N GLY A 294 -19.34 -7.00 5.06
CA GLY A 294 -18.77 -5.84 4.37
C GLY A 294 -17.34 -6.05 3.82
N ARG A 295 -16.80 -7.27 3.91
CA ARG A 295 -15.45 -7.66 3.45
C ARG A 295 -15.49 -8.47 2.17
N GLY A 296 -16.06 -7.92 1.12
CA GLY A 296 -16.09 -8.58 -0.19
C GLY A 296 -14.73 -8.57 -0.89
N SER A 297 -14.39 -9.67 -1.59
CA SER A 297 -13.24 -9.72 -2.49
C SER A 297 -13.35 -8.62 -3.55
N LYS A 298 -12.25 -8.00 -3.92
CA LYS A 298 -12.18 -7.07 -5.06
C LYS A 298 -12.31 -7.87 -6.37
N GLY A 299 -12.86 -7.24 -7.41
CA GLY A 299 -12.68 -7.74 -8.76
C GLY A 299 -11.34 -7.28 -9.30
N ALA A 300 -10.68 -8.10 -10.10
CA ALA A 300 -9.40 -7.81 -10.71
C ALA A 300 -9.46 -7.99 -12.24
N LEU A 301 -8.76 -7.10 -12.95
CA LEU A 301 -8.46 -7.22 -14.38
C LEU A 301 -6.99 -6.89 -14.59
N HIS A 302 -6.29 -7.74 -15.31
CA HIS A 302 -4.96 -7.45 -15.81
C HIS A 302 -4.92 -7.62 -17.32
N LEU A 303 -4.40 -6.60 -18.03
CA LEU A 303 -4.12 -6.70 -19.47
C LEU A 303 -2.62 -6.89 -19.69
N TYR A 304 -2.29 -7.79 -20.59
CA TYR A 304 -0.94 -8.24 -20.85
C TYR A 304 -0.61 -8.15 -22.35
N ASN A 305 0.52 -7.54 -22.67
CA ASN A 305 1.07 -7.52 -24.01
C ASN A 305 1.91 -8.78 -24.26
N LYS A 306 1.67 -9.43 -25.39
CA LYS A 306 2.32 -10.70 -25.73
C LYS A 306 3.79 -10.53 -26.09
N PHE A 307 4.53 -11.61 -25.98
CA PHE A 307 5.98 -11.67 -26.15
C PHE A 307 6.48 -11.16 -27.52
N HIS A 308 5.71 -11.31 -28.60
CA HIS A 308 6.12 -10.97 -29.97
C HIS A 308 5.89 -9.50 -30.36
N MET A 309 5.47 -8.68 -29.41
CA MET A 309 5.29 -7.25 -29.62
C MET A 309 6.64 -6.53 -29.69
N GLU A 310 6.72 -5.49 -30.53
CA GLU A 310 7.92 -4.68 -30.62
C GLU A 310 8.23 -4.00 -29.28
N TYR A 311 7.28 -3.27 -28.72
CA TYR A 311 7.41 -2.64 -27.40
C TYR A 311 6.13 -1.93 -26.97
N PRO A 312 5.74 -2.00 -25.68
CA PRO A 312 6.27 -2.93 -24.66
C PRO A 312 5.76 -4.35 -24.90
N CYS A 313 6.61 -5.32 -24.70
CA CYS A 313 6.26 -6.75 -24.86
C CYS A 313 6.48 -7.54 -23.58
N ASN A 314 5.80 -8.67 -23.46
CA ASN A 314 5.92 -9.62 -22.35
C ASN A 314 5.70 -8.96 -20.97
N MET A 315 4.74 -8.02 -20.87
CA MET A 315 4.48 -7.29 -19.63
C MET A 315 3.01 -6.95 -19.46
N PHE A 316 2.62 -6.74 -18.22
CA PHE A 316 1.31 -6.20 -17.89
C PHE A 316 1.28 -4.69 -18.16
N VAL A 317 0.22 -4.25 -18.84
CA VAL A 317 0.07 -2.86 -19.28
C VAL A 317 -1.10 -2.14 -18.62
N LEU A 318 -1.98 -2.89 -17.96
CA LEU A 318 -3.10 -2.35 -17.20
C LEU A 318 -3.39 -3.25 -16.01
N GLU A 319 -3.64 -2.63 -14.87
CA GLU A 319 -4.15 -3.22 -13.65
C GLU A 319 -5.46 -2.54 -13.24
N TYR A 320 -6.40 -3.33 -12.78
CA TYR A 320 -7.60 -2.91 -12.07
C TYR A 320 -7.79 -3.85 -10.88
N ALA A 321 -7.89 -3.28 -9.68
CA ALA A 321 -8.16 -4.05 -8.46
C ALA A 321 -9.10 -3.26 -7.55
N SER A 322 -10.41 -3.31 -7.85
CA SER A 322 -11.40 -2.51 -7.17
C SER A 322 -12.70 -3.28 -6.90
N ARG A 323 -13.48 -2.79 -5.95
CA ARG A 323 -14.84 -3.27 -5.69
C ARG A 323 -15.84 -2.11 -5.70
N PRO A 324 -16.33 -1.68 -6.85
CA PRO A 324 -17.41 -0.72 -6.93
C PRO A 324 -18.69 -1.25 -6.24
N PRO A 325 -19.61 -0.36 -5.84
CA PRO A 325 -20.81 -0.74 -5.08
C PRO A 325 -21.72 -1.76 -5.77
N LEU A 326 -21.73 -1.77 -7.09
CA LEU A 326 -22.51 -2.69 -7.91
C LEU A 326 -21.58 -3.50 -8.83
N ALA A 327 -21.77 -4.82 -8.90
CA ALA A 327 -21.03 -5.72 -9.79
C ALA A 327 -21.12 -5.27 -11.26
N LYS A 328 -22.28 -4.73 -11.68
CA LYS A 328 -22.47 -4.19 -13.03
C LYS A 328 -21.53 -3.03 -13.38
N ILE A 329 -21.07 -2.23 -12.40
CA ILE A 329 -20.09 -1.18 -12.64
C ILE A 329 -18.75 -1.82 -12.97
N PHE A 330 -18.34 -2.83 -12.22
CA PHE A 330 -17.14 -3.62 -12.51
C PHE A 330 -17.19 -4.24 -13.91
N TYR A 331 -18.32 -4.86 -14.28
CA TYR A 331 -18.48 -5.47 -15.61
C TYR A 331 -18.37 -4.44 -16.74
N GLU A 332 -18.96 -3.24 -16.55
CA GLU A 332 -18.86 -2.15 -17.52
C GLU A 332 -17.43 -1.63 -17.62
N ASP A 333 -16.73 -1.49 -16.48
CA ASP A 333 -15.32 -1.08 -16.44
C ASP A 333 -14.44 -2.06 -17.23
N VAL A 334 -14.61 -3.38 -17.01
CA VAL A 334 -13.88 -4.43 -17.74
C VAL A 334 -14.20 -4.37 -19.24
N LEU A 335 -15.47 -4.20 -19.59
CA LEU A 335 -15.90 -4.08 -20.99
C LEU A 335 -15.27 -2.86 -21.68
N MET A 336 -15.27 -1.70 -21.04
CA MET A 336 -14.65 -0.50 -21.56
C MET A 336 -13.14 -0.68 -21.79
N ALA A 337 -12.43 -1.28 -20.83
CA ALA A 337 -11.01 -1.58 -20.99
C ALA A 337 -10.75 -2.54 -22.16
N ALA A 338 -11.53 -3.63 -22.25
CA ALA A 338 -11.44 -4.59 -23.35
C ALA A 338 -11.67 -3.93 -24.71
N VAL A 339 -12.66 -3.05 -24.82
CA VAL A 339 -12.99 -2.32 -26.07
C VAL A 339 -11.89 -1.32 -26.41
N PHE A 340 -11.38 -0.55 -25.45
CA PHE A 340 -10.33 0.44 -25.67
C PHE A 340 -9.04 -0.20 -26.20
N TYR A 341 -8.60 -1.31 -25.60
CA TYR A 341 -7.41 -2.04 -26.03
C TYR A 341 -7.67 -2.96 -27.23
N GLY A 342 -8.91 -3.36 -27.44
CA GLY A 342 -9.27 -4.38 -28.43
C GLY A 342 -8.80 -5.78 -28.08
N TYR A 343 -8.62 -6.09 -26.79
CA TYR A 343 -8.07 -7.35 -26.31
C TYR A 343 -9.14 -8.36 -25.93
N PRO A 344 -8.93 -9.64 -26.21
CA PRO A 344 -9.79 -10.71 -25.70
C PRO A 344 -9.52 -10.94 -24.20
N ILE A 345 -10.56 -11.34 -23.48
CA ILE A 345 -10.56 -11.48 -22.02
C ILE A 345 -10.84 -12.92 -21.62
N LEU A 346 -9.97 -13.52 -20.80
CA LEU A 346 -10.19 -14.78 -20.13
C LEU A 346 -10.84 -14.54 -18.77
N ILE A 347 -12.02 -15.10 -18.56
CA ILE A 347 -12.80 -14.98 -17.32
C ILE A 347 -12.67 -16.27 -16.51
N GLU A 348 -12.52 -16.14 -15.19
CA GLU A 348 -12.65 -17.28 -14.28
C GLU A 348 -14.09 -17.83 -14.30
N ASN A 349 -14.25 -19.12 -14.60
CA ASN A 349 -15.54 -19.74 -14.90
C ASN A 349 -16.38 -20.12 -13.65
N ASN A 350 -16.05 -19.62 -12.48
CA ASN A 350 -16.81 -19.85 -11.24
C ASN A 350 -17.97 -18.86 -11.05
N LYS A 351 -18.02 -17.77 -11.86
CA LYS A 351 -19.00 -16.69 -11.77
C LYS A 351 -19.45 -16.25 -13.17
N TYR A 352 -20.72 -16.42 -13.45
CA TYR A 352 -21.27 -16.23 -14.80
C TYR A 352 -21.79 -14.81 -15.06
N GLY A 353 -21.87 -13.93 -14.07
CA GLY A 353 -22.47 -12.60 -14.19
C GLY A 353 -21.81 -11.75 -15.27
N ILE A 354 -20.47 -11.69 -15.26
CA ILE A 354 -19.71 -10.91 -16.24
C ILE A 354 -19.83 -11.47 -17.67
N ALA A 355 -19.82 -12.80 -17.85
CA ALA A 355 -19.99 -13.42 -19.17
C ALA A 355 -21.36 -13.07 -19.77
N ARG A 356 -22.44 -13.23 -18.99
CA ARG A 356 -23.81 -12.84 -19.41
C ARG A 356 -23.92 -11.35 -19.70
N TYR A 357 -23.15 -10.51 -18.97
CA TYR A 357 -23.11 -9.08 -19.24
C TYR A 357 -22.51 -8.78 -20.61
N PHE A 358 -21.37 -9.38 -20.97
CA PHE A 358 -20.75 -9.24 -22.29
C PHE A 358 -21.68 -9.75 -23.41
N GLU A 359 -22.31 -10.91 -23.22
CA GLU A 359 -23.30 -11.48 -24.14
C GLU A 359 -24.49 -10.51 -24.36
N SER A 360 -25.09 -10.01 -23.27
CA SER A 360 -26.24 -9.10 -23.33
C SER A 360 -25.92 -7.76 -24.04
N ARG A 361 -24.63 -7.37 -24.07
CA ARG A 361 -24.14 -6.18 -24.75
C ARG A 361 -23.61 -6.47 -26.16
N GLY A 362 -23.61 -7.73 -26.60
CA GLY A 362 -23.14 -8.16 -27.93
C GLY A 362 -21.62 -8.12 -28.07
N TYR A 363 -20.89 -8.37 -26.98
CA TYR A 363 -19.43 -8.47 -26.94
C TYR A 363 -18.94 -9.86 -26.55
N ASP A 364 -19.75 -10.90 -26.73
CA ASP A 364 -19.39 -12.29 -26.48
C ASP A 364 -18.11 -12.73 -27.21
N GLY A 365 -17.82 -12.17 -28.38
CA GLY A 365 -16.60 -12.47 -29.13
C GLY A 365 -15.32 -11.81 -28.55
N TYR A 366 -15.41 -11.06 -27.46
CA TYR A 366 -14.25 -10.65 -26.66
C TYR A 366 -13.87 -11.65 -25.57
N LEU A 367 -14.74 -12.65 -25.32
CA LEU A 367 -14.47 -13.67 -24.31
C LEU A 367 -13.60 -14.77 -24.92
N MET A 368 -12.56 -15.17 -24.18
CA MET A 368 -11.67 -16.26 -24.57
C MET A 368 -12.20 -17.60 -24.08
N ASP A 369 -12.13 -18.61 -24.94
CA ASP A 369 -12.26 -20.00 -24.54
C ASP A 369 -10.97 -20.52 -23.91
N ARG A 370 -11.08 -21.48 -22.99
CA ARG A 370 -9.90 -22.19 -22.47
C ARG A 370 -9.17 -22.90 -23.62
N PRO A 371 -7.82 -22.84 -23.67
CA PRO A 371 -7.06 -23.56 -24.67
C PRO A 371 -7.19 -25.09 -24.48
N GLN A 372 -8.06 -25.73 -25.22
CA GLN A 372 -8.40 -27.15 -25.09
C GLN A 372 -7.19 -28.09 -25.25
N HIS A 373 -6.20 -27.68 -26.05
CA HIS A 373 -4.99 -28.48 -26.30
C HIS A 373 -4.08 -28.64 -25.07
N LEU A 374 -4.10 -27.66 -24.14
CA LEU A 374 -3.31 -27.71 -22.91
C LEU A 374 -3.94 -28.60 -21.82
N PHE A 375 -5.26 -28.85 -21.91
CA PHE A 375 -6.04 -29.49 -20.85
C PHE A 375 -6.73 -30.79 -21.27
N LYS A 376 -6.37 -31.41 -22.39
CA LYS A 376 -6.97 -32.67 -22.85
C LYS A 376 -7.05 -33.77 -21.78
N LYS A 377 -6.04 -33.86 -20.90
CA LYS A 377 -6.03 -34.82 -19.78
C LYS A 377 -7.03 -34.51 -18.65
N TRP A 378 -7.48 -33.27 -18.52
CA TRP A 378 -8.39 -32.85 -17.44
C TRP A 378 -9.87 -32.93 -17.88
N TYR A 379 -10.13 -32.68 -19.16
CA TYR A 379 -11.49 -32.81 -19.71
C TYR A 379 -12.00 -34.24 -19.74
N SER A 380 -11.13 -35.24 -19.84
CA SER A 380 -11.53 -36.65 -19.81
C SER A 380 -11.97 -37.15 -18.42
N LYS A 381 -11.60 -36.42 -17.35
CA LYS A 381 -11.97 -36.78 -15.95
C LYS A 381 -13.22 -36.07 -15.42
N SER A 382 -13.72 -35.03 -16.07
CA SER A 382 -14.87 -34.26 -15.62
C SER A 382 -16.18 -34.63 -16.32
N LYS A 383 -16.17 -35.73 -17.06
CA LYS A 383 -17.39 -36.30 -17.70
C LYS A 383 -17.83 -37.62 -17.05
N SER A 384 -17.45 -37.84 -15.79
CA SER A 384 -18.02 -38.95 -15.00
C SER A 384 -18.81 -38.42 -13.83
#